data_51e06c4f456196c06bacdab519cd360b
#
_entry.id   51e06c4f456196c06bacdab519cd360b
#
_cell.length_a   1.000
_cell.length_b   1.000
_cell.length_c   1.000
_cell.angle_alpha   90.00
_cell.angle_beta   90.00
_cell.angle_gamma   90.00
#
_symmetry.space_group_name_H-M   'P 1'
#
loop_
_entity.id
_entity.type
_entity.pdbx_description
1 polymer ?
#
loop_
_entity_poly.entity_id
_entity_poly.type
_entity_poly.pdbx_seq_one_letter_code
_entity_poly.pdbx_strand_id
1 'polypeptide(L)' 'MTKWDFWIDRGGTFTDIVGRSPDGTLYPHKLLSENPEAYRDAAIQGIKEILGLMARDPVPADLVGTVKM' A
#
# COMPACT_ATOMS: atom_id res chain seq x y z
N MET A 1 -2.08 13.19 13.88
CA MET A 1 -1.88 13.15 12.42
C MET A 1 -3.08 12.54 11.75
N THR A 2 -3.42 13.01 10.57
CA THR A 2 -4.63 12.57 9.86
C THR A 2 -4.33 11.78 8.60
N LYS A 3 -3.05 11.50 8.34
CA LYS A 3 -2.64 10.84 7.10
C LYS A 3 -1.90 9.54 7.39
N TRP A 4 -1.96 8.65 6.41
CA TRP A 4 -1.24 7.39 6.43
C TRP A 4 0.16 7.59 5.84
N ASP A 5 1.14 6.86 6.38
CA ASP A 5 2.47 6.76 5.81
C ASP A 5 2.72 5.32 5.39
N PHE A 6 3.44 5.14 4.29
CA PHE A 6 3.70 3.81 3.75
C PHE A 6 5.19 3.64 3.48
N TRP A 7 5.70 2.46 3.81
CA TRP A 7 7.04 2.01 3.45
C TRP A 7 6.89 0.80 2.55
N ILE A 8 7.58 0.82 1.41
CA ILE A 8 7.44 -0.20 0.38
C ILE A 8 8.82 -0.76 0.06
N ASP A 9 8.97 -2.08 0.19
CA ASP A 9 10.18 -2.80 -0.16
C ASP A 9 9.84 -3.75 -1.31
N ARG A 10 10.27 -3.42 -2.52
CA ARG A 10 10.01 -4.22 -3.71
C ARG A 10 11.07 -5.31 -3.85
N GLY A 11 10.66 -6.55 -3.65
CA GLY A 11 11.51 -7.71 -3.93
C GLY A 11 11.22 -8.29 -5.30
N GLY A 12 12.01 -9.30 -5.69
CA GLY A 12 11.82 -9.97 -6.97
C GLY A 12 10.54 -10.77 -7.03
N THR A 13 10.16 -11.43 -5.94
CA THR A 13 8.97 -12.27 -5.87
C THR A 13 7.83 -11.57 -5.12
N PHE A 14 8.14 -11.02 -3.95
CA PHE A 14 7.15 -10.35 -3.11
C PHE A 14 7.51 -8.91 -2.86
N THR A 15 6.47 -8.09 -2.73
CA THR A 15 6.60 -6.70 -2.31
C THR A 15 6.04 -6.59 -0.90
N ASP A 16 6.83 -6.06 0.02
CA ASP A 16 6.43 -5.85 1.41
C ASP A 16 6.01 -4.39 1.59
N ILE A 17 4.89 -4.17 2.25
CA ILE A 17 4.36 -2.84 2.51
C ILE A 17 4.01 -2.74 3.99
N VAL A 18 4.40 -1.64 4.60
CA VAL A 18 3.95 -1.32 5.96
C VAL A 18 3.22 0.01 5.90
N GLY A 19 1.95 -0.01 6.28
CA GLY A 19 1.16 1.20 6.42
C GLY A 19 1.10 1.60 7.88
N ARG A 20 1.33 2.88 8.17
CA ARG A 20 1.13 3.43 9.51
C ARG A 20 -0.10 4.34 9.46
N SER A 21 -1.11 3.99 10.24
CA SER A 21 -2.34 4.75 10.33
C SER A 21 -2.11 6.07 11.10
N PRO A 22 -3.06 7.01 11.01
CA PRO A 22 -2.96 8.28 11.75
C PRO A 22 -2.81 8.12 13.27
N ASP A 23 -3.29 7.00 13.83
CA ASP A 23 -3.16 6.73 15.27
C ASP A 23 -1.83 6.03 15.64
N GLY A 24 -0.97 5.79 14.65
CA GLY A 24 0.32 5.16 14.85
C GLY A 24 0.33 3.63 14.75
N THR A 25 -0.80 3.01 14.47
CA THR A 25 -0.87 1.55 14.31
C THR A 25 -0.18 1.13 13.01
N LEU A 26 0.60 0.05 13.05
CA LEU A 26 1.29 -0.49 11.90
C LEU A 26 0.50 -1.65 11.28
N TYR A 27 0.39 -1.62 9.96
CA TYR A 27 -0.30 -2.66 9.19
C TYR A 27 0.68 -3.21 8.14
N PRO A 28 1.34 -4.34 8.42
CA PRO A 28 2.20 -4.98 7.43
C PRO A 28 1.35 -5.72 6.41
N HIS A 29 1.83 -5.74 5.17
CA HIS A 29 1.15 -6.43 4.09
C HIS A 29 2.17 -6.91 3.08
N LYS A 30 1.93 -8.09 2.50
CA LYS A 30 2.82 -8.70 1.53
C LYS A 30 1.99 -9.20 0.35
N LEU A 31 2.49 -8.97 -0.87
CA LEU A 31 1.83 -9.44 -2.07
C LEU A 31 2.87 -9.72 -3.15
N LEU A 32 2.47 -10.47 -4.18
CA LEU A 32 3.37 -10.77 -5.30
C LEU A 32 3.76 -9.48 -6.02
N SER A 33 5.05 -9.36 -6.34
CA SER A 33 5.55 -8.18 -7.07
C SER A 33 4.95 -8.09 -8.47
N GLU A 34 4.68 -9.23 -9.11
CA GLU A 34 4.03 -9.28 -10.40
C GLU A 34 2.82 -10.20 -10.37
N ASN A 35 1.66 -9.66 -10.67
CA ASN A 35 0.43 -10.41 -10.83
C ASN A 35 -0.48 -9.64 -11.78
N PRO A 36 -0.14 -9.60 -13.09
CA PRO A 36 -0.82 -8.73 -14.05
C PRO A 36 -2.29 -9.04 -14.25
N GLU A 37 -2.75 -10.24 -13.87
CA GLU A 37 -4.16 -10.58 -13.93
C GLU A 37 -4.97 -9.91 -12.82
N ALA A 38 -4.34 -9.60 -11.70
CA ALA A 38 -5.00 -9.02 -10.54
C ALA A 38 -4.73 -7.52 -10.38
N TYR A 39 -3.51 -7.07 -10.69
CA TYR A 39 -3.14 -5.66 -10.53
C TYR A 39 -1.91 -5.35 -11.38
N ARG A 40 -1.73 -4.07 -11.70
CA ARG A 40 -0.59 -3.61 -12.49
C ARG A 40 0.62 -3.25 -11.63
N ASP A 41 0.38 -2.73 -10.43
CA ASP A 41 1.44 -2.26 -9.54
C ASP A 41 1.17 -2.78 -8.13
N ALA A 42 2.10 -3.60 -7.63
CA ALA A 42 1.97 -4.21 -6.31
C ALA A 42 1.94 -3.16 -5.19
N ALA A 43 2.73 -2.08 -5.31
CA ALA A 43 2.77 -1.05 -4.29
C ALA A 43 1.42 -0.35 -4.15
N ILE A 44 0.82 0.04 -5.26
CA ILE A 44 -0.48 0.69 -5.26
C ILE A 44 -1.57 -0.25 -4.78
N GLN A 45 -1.54 -1.50 -5.24
CA GLN A 45 -2.51 -2.50 -4.80
C GLN A 45 -2.42 -2.74 -3.30
N GLY A 46 -1.21 -2.84 -2.77
CA GLY A 46 -1.00 -3.05 -1.34
C GLY A 46 -1.51 -1.88 -0.50
N ILE A 47 -1.29 -0.66 -0.96
CA ILE A 47 -1.83 0.53 -0.29
C ILE A 47 -3.36 0.47 -0.26
N LYS A 48 -3.97 0.12 -1.39
CA LYS A 48 -5.43 0.00 -1.46
C LYS A 48 -5.96 -1.07 -0.51
N GLU A 49 -5.29 -2.21 -0.44
CA GLU A 49 -5.72 -3.30 0.45
C GLU A 49 -5.60 -2.89 1.92
N ILE A 50 -4.53 -2.20 2.29
CA ILE A 50 -4.37 -1.70 3.66
C ILE A 50 -5.46 -0.67 3.99
N LEU A 51 -5.82 0.19 3.05
CA LEU A 51 -6.86 1.19 3.24
C LEU A 51 -8.28 0.64 3.12
N GLY A 52 -8.44 -0.62 2.71
CA GLY A 52 -9.75 -1.22 2.53
C GLY A 52 -10.45 -0.79 1.26
N LEU A 53 -9.70 -0.34 0.26
CA LEU A 53 -10.25 0.09 -1.02
C LEU A 53 -10.34 -1.07 -2.01
N MET A 54 -11.25 -0.97 -2.96
CA MET A 54 -11.33 -1.90 -4.07
C MET A 54 -10.29 -1.53 -5.14
N ALA A 55 -9.93 -2.50 -5.98
CA ALA A 55 -8.93 -2.28 -7.03
C ALA A 55 -9.29 -1.12 -7.97
N ARG A 56 -10.59 -0.90 -8.21
CA ARG A 56 -11.09 0.17 -9.08
C ARG A 56 -11.12 1.55 -8.41
N ASP A 57 -11.01 1.60 -7.09
CA ASP A 57 -11.09 2.85 -6.36
C ASP A 57 -9.75 3.58 -6.42
N PRO A 58 -9.72 4.89 -6.67
CA PRO A 58 -8.48 5.64 -6.61
C PRO A 58 -7.99 5.77 -5.17
N VAL A 59 -6.68 5.88 -4.99
CA VAL A 59 -6.12 6.16 -3.68
C VAL A 59 -6.36 7.64 -3.36
N PRO A 60 -7.07 7.95 -2.25
CA PRO A 60 -7.33 9.35 -1.90
C PRO A 60 -6.03 10.06 -1.50
N ALA A 61 -5.64 11.07 -2.27
CA ALA A 61 -4.39 11.80 -2.03
C ALA A 61 -4.38 12.51 -0.67
N ASP A 62 -5.54 12.91 -0.18
CA ASP A 62 -5.65 13.58 1.11
C ASP A 62 -5.48 12.65 2.31
N LEU A 63 -5.53 11.33 2.11
CA LEU A 63 -5.32 10.34 3.16
C LEU A 63 -3.87 9.85 3.24
N VAL A 64 -3.07 10.13 2.22
CA VAL A 64 -1.69 9.63 2.13
C VAL A 64 -0.70 10.77 2.38
N GLY A 65 0.15 10.60 3.40
CA GLY A 65 1.20 11.55 3.72
C GLY A 65 2.49 11.25 2.98
N THR A 66 3.22 10.24 3.43
CA THR A 66 4.52 9.86 2.88
C THR A 66 4.48 8.46 2.31
N VAL A 67 5.11 8.27 1.15
CA VAL A 67 5.35 6.95 0.57
C VAL A 67 6.84 6.82 0.32
N LYS A 68 7.50 5.88 0.97
CA LYS A 68 8.92 5.59 0.81
C LYS A 68 9.11 4.23 0.16
N MET A 69 9.93 4.20 -0.84
CA MET A 69 10.25 2.98 -1.58
C MET A 69 11.72 2.63 -1.46
#